data_0479b068f867be2d0e5ca808233ede99
#
_entry.id   0479b068f867be2d0e5ca808233ede99
#
_cell.length_a   1.000
_cell.length_b   1.000
_cell.length_c   1.000
_cell.angle_alpha   90.00
_cell.angle_beta   90.00
_cell.angle_gamma   90.00
#
_symmetry.space_group_name_H-M   'P 1'
#
loop_
_entity.id
_entity.type
_entity.pdbx_description
1 polymer ?
#
loop_
_entity_poly.entity_id
_entity_poly.type
_entity_poly.pdbx_seq_one_letter_code
_entity_poly.pdbx_strand_id
1 'polypeptide(L)'
;MPGGGEPLASIDELIHDLHNGDEKTRAFAAEDIVFDGVPGGIKILVDRLEIEESRFVREVIVNCLKGLKEREIVKRIIPLLSSEDAFIRNSSIEILSLQGEIAMEFMRKLLGNPDKDIRKFALDILFQLKTLHTAELIAEGLNDPDINNQITAVEYLGHMEDANYTPKINDLFIRSDNILLRGTCLEALALIGDEESIRCVNKMYPNYQNISILEQYSFLKFVARKGSDIHLRLIISLIEEKGKVMHKEIINAIEGILKRNPRKMLPPDLLKALSYYLKIDISNINKYELLILMGHYQNPEIYQVLLEYAGDKETLIRMGAVEGLGLYGNSEAIPILKGMKGKESDQDLLETIDKSIARLY
;
A
#
# COMPACT_ATOMS: atom_id res chain seq x y z
N MET A 1 -48.50 28.94 26.88
CA MET A 1 -47.65 28.33 27.90
C MET A 1 -46.26 28.29 27.32
N PRO A 2 -45.29 29.09 27.76
CA PRO A 2 -43.91 28.93 27.37
C PRO A 2 -43.36 27.71 28.08
N GLY A 3 -42.78 26.76 27.32
CA GLY A 3 -42.07 25.62 27.88
C GLY A 3 -40.87 26.12 28.68
N GLY A 4 -40.85 25.73 29.97
CA GLY A 4 -39.70 25.94 30.81
C GLY A 4 -38.54 25.09 30.29
N GLY A 5 -37.57 25.76 29.70
CA GLY A 5 -36.24 25.15 29.53
C GLY A 5 -35.68 24.88 30.94
N GLU A 6 -35.20 23.68 31.18
CA GLU A 6 -34.42 23.40 32.38
C GLU A 6 -33.31 24.46 32.46
N PRO A 7 -33.04 25.03 33.65
CA PRO A 7 -31.95 25.98 33.78
C PRO A 7 -30.66 25.30 33.37
N LEU A 8 -29.91 25.95 32.48
CA LEU A 8 -28.55 25.51 32.11
C LEU A 8 -27.77 25.27 33.41
N ALA A 9 -27.16 24.08 33.54
CA ALA A 9 -26.37 23.76 34.72
C ALA A 9 -25.28 24.83 34.92
N SER A 10 -25.01 25.21 36.14
CA SER A 10 -23.93 26.16 36.38
C SER A 10 -22.58 25.56 36.02
N ILE A 11 -21.62 26.38 35.61
CA ILE A 11 -20.27 25.91 35.28
C ILE A 11 -19.68 25.07 36.41
N ASP A 12 -19.93 25.46 37.68
CA ASP A 12 -19.45 24.73 38.84
C ASP A 12 -20.13 23.35 38.99
N GLU A 13 -21.42 23.25 38.64
CA GLU A 13 -22.13 21.95 38.59
C GLU A 13 -21.57 21.03 37.50
N LEU A 14 -21.34 21.54 36.28
CA LEU A 14 -20.75 20.74 35.20
C LEU A 14 -19.34 20.22 35.57
N ILE A 15 -18.52 21.06 36.17
CA ILE A 15 -17.21 20.65 36.67
C ILE A 15 -17.33 19.62 37.79
N HIS A 16 -18.25 19.80 38.72
CA HIS A 16 -18.51 18.83 39.79
C HIS A 16 -18.93 17.47 39.20
N ASP A 17 -19.89 17.47 38.28
CA ASP A 17 -20.41 16.26 37.62
C ASP A 17 -19.38 15.53 36.81
N LEU A 18 -18.49 16.25 36.09
CA LEU A 18 -17.37 15.67 35.37
C LEU A 18 -16.39 14.94 36.30
N HIS A 19 -16.21 15.41 37.53
CA HIS A 19 -15.25 14.82 38.46
C HIS A 19 -15.84 13.75 39.36
N ASN A 20 -17.10 13.94 39.84
CA ASN A 20 -17.69 13.16 40.92
C ASN A 20 -18.94 12.36 40.52
N GLY A 21 -19.49 12.57 39.32
CA GLY A 21 -20.64 11.87 38.81
C GLY A 21 -20.39 10.39 38.54
N ASP A 22 -21.45 9.63 38.34
CA ASP A 22 -21.34 8.30 37.77
C ASP A 22 -20.82 8.35 36.30
N GLU A 23 -20.56 7.20 35.71
CA GLU A 23 -19.98 7.12 34.35
C GLU A 23 -20.78 7.90 33.29
N LYS A 24 -22.13 7.83 33.36
CA LYS A 24 -23.00 8.54 32.41
C LYS A 24 -22.99 10.03 32.67
N THR A 25 -23.08 10.42 33.94
CA THR A 25 -23.06 11.83 34.37
C THR A 25 -21.75 12.49 33.92
N ARG A 26 -20.61 11.83 34.11
CA ARG A 26 -19.30 12.34 33.63
C ARG A 26 -19.25 12.51 32.13
N ALA A 27 -19.83 11.55 31.38
CA ALA A 27 -19.85 11.63 29.90
C ALA A 27 -20.72 12.82 29.44
N PHE A 28 -21.93 12.99 29.98
CA PHE A 28 -22.79 14.12 29.65
C PHE A 28 -22.15 15.46 30.05
N ALA A 29 -21.55 15.54 31.23
CA ALA A 29 -20.88 16.77 31.67
C ALA A 29 -19.74 17.16 30.71
N ALA A 30 -19.01 16.16 30.13
CA ALA A 30 -17.97 16.42 29.10
C ALA A 30 -18.57 17.00 27.82
N GLU A 31 -19.72 16.49 27.36
CA GLU A 31 -20.45 17.01 26.18
C GLU A 31 -20.99 18.42 26.43
N ASP A 32 -21.61 18.66 27.60
CA ASP A 32 -22.21 19.94 27.98
C ASP A 32 -21.13 21.03 28.13
N ILE A 33 -19.96 20.72 28.68
CA ILE A 33 -18.80 21.65 28.75
C ILE A 33 -18.43 22.19 27.37
N VAL A 34 -18.46 21.34 26.33
CA VAL A 34 -18.19 21.78 24.96
C VAL A 34 -19.38 22.50 24.34
N PHE A 35 -20.58 21.97 24.53
CA PHE A 35 -21.81 22.54 23.98
C PHE A 35 -22.07 23.96 24.48
N ASP A 36 -21.89 24.19 25.79
CA ASP A 36 -22.11 25.50 26.46
C ASP A 36 -20.90 26.44 26.27
N GLY A 37 -19.80 25.97 25.69
CA GLY A 37 -18.60 26.78 25.47
C GLY A 37 -17.97 27.26 26.80
N VAL A 38 -17.90 26.37 27.80
CA VAL A 38 -17.39 26.70 29.14
C VAL A 38 -15.99 27.31 29.08
N PRO A 39 -15.74 28.49 29.62
CA PRO A 39 -14.41 29.07 29.65
C PRO A 39 -13.37 28.14 30.29
N GLY A 40 -12.29 27.84 29.58
CA GLY A 40 -11.28 26.86 30.02
C GLY A 40 -11.70 25.40 29.89
N GLY A 41 -12.84 25.10 29.25
CA GLY A 41 -13.38 23.74 29.06
C GLY A 41 -12.37 22.78 28.43
N ILE A 42 -11.58 23.25 27.45
CA ILE A 42 -10.50 22.43 26.85
C ILE A 42 -9.52 21.95 27.91
N LYS A 43 -9.08 22.84 28.79
CA LYS A 43 -8.17 22.47 29.89
C LYS A 43 -8.81 21.43 30.81
N ILE A 44 -10.04 21.67 31.22
CA ILE A 44 -10.78 20.78 32.13
C ILE A 44 -10.92 19.38 31.52
N LEU A 45 -11.28 19.29 30.23
CA LEU A 45 -11.42 18.02 29.54
C LEU A 45 -10.07 17.27 29.33
N VAL A 46 -8.99 17.98 29.02
CA VAL A 46 -7.67 17.36 28.90
C VAL A 46 -7.18 16.88 30.26
N ASP A 47 -7.28 17.69 31.32
CA ASP A 47 -6.88 17.29 32.66
C ASP A 47 -7.73 16.06 33.15
N ARG A 48 -9.02 16.00 32.80
CA ARG A 48 -9.86 14.83 33.08
C ARG A 48 -9.45 13.58 32.28
N LEU A 49 -9.12 13.71 31.00
CA LEU A 49 -8.70 12.61 30.13
C LEU A 49 -7.50 11.86 30.70
N GLU A 50 -6.53 12.56 31.31
CA GLU A 50 -5.34 11.99 31.91
C GLU A 50 -5.61 11.06 33.08
N ILE A 51 -6.69 11.32 33.85
CA ILE A 51 -7.00 10.61 35.10
C ILE A 51 -8.27 9.75 35.00
N GLU A 52 -9.01 9.81 33.89
CA GLU A 52 -10.24 9.06 33.73
C GLU A 52 -9.93 7.57 33.50
N GLU A 53 -10.63 6.71 34.27
CA GLU A 53 -10.48 5.25 34.20
C GLU A 53 -11.49 4.59 33.24
N SER A 54 -12.69 5.20 33.13
CA SER A 54 -13.73 4.68 32.26
C SER A 54 -13.34 4.89 30.78
N ARG A 55 -13.21 3.80 30.03
CA ARG A 55 -12.96 3.84 28.60
C ARG A 55 -14.06 4.60 27.86
N PHE A 56 -15.32 4.42 28.26
CA PHE A 56 -16.45 5.11 27.62
C PHE A 56 -16.35 6.63 27.81
N VAL A 57 -16.06 7.11 29.01
CA VAL A 57 -15.91 8.56 29.27
C VAL A 57 -14.69 9.13 28.54
N ARG A 58 -13.57 8.39 28.52
CA ARG A 58 -12.37 8.75 27.70
C ARG A 58 -12.73 8.95 26.24
N GLU A 59 -13.48 8.02 25.65
CA GLU A 59 -13.89 8.09 24.22
C GLU A 59 -14.80 9.32 23.99
N VAL A 60 -15.71 9.63 24.91
CA VAL A 60 -16.55 10.84 24.84
C VAL A 60 -15.70 12.11 24.90
N ILE A 61 -14.78 12.23 25.85
CA ILE A 61 -13.88 13.39 25.99
C ILE A 61 -13.05 13.57 24.72
N VAL A 62 -12.48 12.48 24.17
CA VAL A 62 -11.70 12.51 22.94
C VAL A 62 -12.56 13.00 21.77
N ASN A 63 -13.80 12.54 21.64
CA ASN A 63 -14.72 12.99 20.59
C ASN A 63 -15.08 14.47 20.73
N CYS A 64 -15.30 14.94 21.95
CA CYS A 64 -15.50 16.37 22.26
C CYS A 64 -14.30 17.21 21.77
N LEU A 65 -13.08 16.80 22.14
CA LEU A 65 -11.84 17.51 21.74
C LEU A 65 -11.59 17.48 20.23
N LYS A 66 -11.94 16.38 19.52
CA LYS A 66 -11.85 16.28 18.06
C LYS A 66 -12.77 17.27 17.34
N GLY A 67 -13.94 17.56 17.91
CA GLY A 67 -14.92 18.49 17.34
C GLY A 67 -14.47 19.94 17.35
N LEU A 68 -13.51 20.29 18.20
CA LEU A 68 -13.01 21.65 18.36
C LEU A 68 -11.74 21.87 17.53
N LYS A 69 -11.59 23.09 16.96
CA LYS A 69 -10.40 23.47 16.18
C LYS A 69 -9.79 24.74 16.77
N GLU A 70 -8.95 24.55 17.77
CA GLU A 70 -8.38 25.64 18.53
C GLU A 70 -6.89 25.43 18.82
N ARG A 71 -6.12 26.51 18.77
CA ARG A 71 -4.66 26.46 19.06
C ARG A 71 -4.37 25.96 20.49
N GLU A 72 -5.29 26.20 21.43
CA GLU A 72 -5.17 25.71 22.81
C GLU A 72 -5.19 24.19 22.87
N ILE A 73 -6.05 23.50 22.09
CA ILE A 73 -6.07 22.05 21.99
C ILE A 73 -4.70 21.53 21.61
N VAL A 74 -4.13 22.05 20.52
CA VAL A 74 -2.82 21.59 20.03
C VAL A 74 -1.75 21.72 21.11
N LYS A 75 -1.71 22.87 21.81
CA LYS A 75 -0.74 23.10 22.90
C LYS A 75 -0.90 22.13 24.07
N ARG A 76 -2.14 21.76 24.41
CA ARG A 76 -2.41 20.87 25.54
C ARG A 76 -2.30 19.40 25.20
N ILE A 77 -2.58 19.02 23.96
CA ILE A 77 -2.51 17.62 23.52
C ILE A 77 -1.07 17.20 23.18
N ILE A 78 -0.20 18.08 22.69
CA ILE A 78 1.19 17.76 22.38
C ILE A 78 1.94 17.06 23.54
N PRO A 79 1.86 17.51 24.79
CA PRO A 79 2.51 16.83 25.92
C PRO A 79 2.04 15.38 26.10
N LEU A 80 0.78 15.08 25.76
CA LEU A 80 0.18 13.75 25.91
C LEU A 80 0.73 12.71 24.92
N LEU A 81 1.45 13.14 23.87
CA LEU A 81 2.19 12.25 22.98
C LEU A 81 3.28 11.44 23.73
N SER A 82 3.75 11.93 24.88
CA SER A 82 4.72 11.24 25.75
C SER A 82 4.08 10.41 26.85
N SER A 83 2.73 10.26 26.88
CA SER A 83 2.02 9.48 27.90
C SER A 83 2.43 8.00 27.85
N GLU A 84 2.56 7.35 29.02
CA GLU A 84 2.75 5.89 29.12
C GLU A 84 1.49 5.12 28.67
N ASP A 85 0.29 5.75 28.72
CA ASP A 85 -0.97 5.16 28.27
C ASP A 85 -1.10 5.22 26.75
N ALA A 86 -1.14 4.05 26.12
CA ALA A 86 -1.26 3.92 24.66
C ALA A 86 -2.58 4.52 24.13
N PHE A 87 -3.69 4.47 24.88
CA PHE A 87 -4.94 5.09 24.48
C PHE A 87 -4.79 6.62 24.40
N ILE A 88 -4.17 7.24 25.39
CA ILE A 88 -3.93 8.69 25.44
C ILE A 88 -3.02 9.10 24.28
N ARG A 89 -1.91 8.37 24.03
CA ARG A 89 -1.01 8.67 22.90
C ARG A 89 -1.73 8.62 21.55
N ASN A 90 -2.46 7.52 21.29
CA ASN A 90 -3.16 7.32 20.01
C ASN A 90 -4.28 8.37 19.82
N SER A 91 -5.05 8.66 20.87
CA SER A 91 -6.07 9.71 20.84
C SER A 91 -5.45 11.09 20.60
N SER A 92 -4.26 11.36 21.15
CA SER A 92 -3.54 12.61 20.92
C SER A 92 -3.13 12.77 19.45
N ILE A 93 -2.61 11.70 18.81
CA ILE A 93 -2.29 11.69 17.38
C ILE A 93 -3.57 11.99 16.57
N GLU A 94 -4.68 11.32 16.91
CA GLU A 94 -5.94 11.49 16.21
C GLU A 94 -6.52 12.91 16.36
N ILE A 95 -6.53 13.47 17.57
CA ILE A 95 -6.96 14.85 17.81
C ILE A 95 -6.11 15.84 17.02
N LEU A 96 -4.78 15.71 17.09
CA LEU A 96 -3.85 16.61 16.38
C LEU A 96 -3.99 16.51 14.86
N SER A 97 -4.24 15.31 14.33
CA SER A 97 -4.45 15.08 12.90
C SER A 97 -5.69 15.78 12.33
N LEU A 98 -6.64 16.13 13.19
CA LEU A 98 -7.85 16.85 12.79
C LEU A 98 -7.73 18.37 12.90
N GLN A 99 -6.61 18.91 13.46
CA GLN A 99 -6.47 20.36 13.68
C GLN A 99 -6.04 21.16 12.44
N GLY A 100 -5.75 20.51 11.31
CA GLY A 100 -5.41 21.17 10.06
C GLY A 100 -4.19 22.09 10.18
N GLU A 101 -4.25 23.29 9.58
CA GLU A 101 -3.15 24.25 9.57
C GLU A 101 -2.70 24.70 10.98
N ILE A 102 -3.59 24.65 11.97
CA ILE A 102 -3.24 25.01 13.35
C ILE A 102 -2.18 24.06 13.90
N ALA A 103 -2.29 22.75 13.61
CA ALA A 103 -1.30 21.77 14.03
C ALA A 103 0.03 21.94 13.28
N MET A 104 0.00 22.33 12.00
CA MET A 104 1.19 22.49 11.17
C MET A 104 2.25 23.41 11.78
N GLU A 105 1.82 24.47 12.50
CA GLU A 105 2.74 25.41 13.17
C GLU A 105 3.67 24.72 14.17
N PHE A 106 3.25 23.57 14.73
CA PHE A 106 3.97 22.83 15.78
C PHE A 106 4.78 21.66 15.22
N MET A 107 4.47 21.19 14.01
CA MET A 107 5.05 19.93 13.47
C MET A 107 6.56 20.00 13.32
N ARG A 108 7.12 21.12 12.83
CA ARG A 108 8.59 21.25 12.70
C ARG A 108 9.31 21.10 14.04
N LYS A 109 8.72 21.61 15.13
CA LYS A 109 9.28 21.44 16.48
C LYS A 109 9.21 19.98 16.93
N LEU A 110 8.14 19.26 16.60
CA LEU A 110 7.98 17.85 16.93
C LEU A 110 8.95 16.98 16.11
N LEU A 111 9.16 17.27 14.83
CA LEU A 111 10.17 16.60 14.00
C LEU A 111 11.60 16.81 14.50
N GLY A 112 11.89 17.90 15.22
CA GLY A 112 13.17 18.15 15.89
C GLY A 112 13.27 17.63 17.32
N ASN A 113 12.30 16.85 17.82
CA ASN A 113 12.31 16.34 19.18
C ASN A 113 13.46 15.34 19.39
N PRO A 114 14.16 15.36 20.56
CA PRO A 114 15.19 14.36 20.87
C PRO A 114 14.64 12.93 20.92
N ASP A 115 13.40 12.75 21.34
CA ASP A 115 12.71 11.46 21.35
C ASP A 115 12.29 11.05 19.94
N LYS A 116 12.78 9.88 19.49
CA LYS A 116 12.47 9.33 18.17
C LYS A 116 10.99 8.99 18.01
N ASP A 117 10.32 8.58 19.08
CA ASP A 117 8.90 8.19 19.03
C ASP A 117 8.01 9.43 18.85
N ILE A 118 8.37 10.56 19.48
CA ILE A 118 7.69 11.84 19.23
C ILE A 118 7.90 12.30 17.78
N ARG A 119 9.09 12.13 17.20
CA ARG A 119 9.34 12.42 15.79
C ARG A 119 8.51 11.53 14.87
N LYS A 120 8.40 10.23 15.22
CA LYS A 120 7.52 9.29 14.50
C LYS A 120 6.07 9.75 14.53
N PHE A 121 5.55 10.11 15.71
CA PHE A 121 4.17 10.59 15.84
C PHE A 121 3.94 11.89 15.05
N ALA A 122 4.94 12.76 14.95
CA ALA A 122 4.86 13.93 14.10
C ALA A 122 4.70 13.57 12.61
N LEU A 123 5.41 12.55 12.10
CA LEU A 123 5.23 12.02 10.75
C LEU A 123 3.83 11.43 10.56
N ASP A 124 3.33 10.65 11.53
CA ASP A 124 1.99 10.06 11.50
C ASP A 124 0.89 11.13 11.45
N ILE A 125 1.02 12.18 12.27
CA ILE A 125 0.10 13.33 12.30
C ILE A 125 0.14 14.05 10.95
N LEU A 126 1.33 14.37 10.44
CA LEU A 126 1.52 15.03 9.16
C LEU A 126 0.85 14.26 8.01
N PHE A 127 1.06 12.95 7.93
CA PHE A 127 0.47 12.13 6.88
C PHE A 127 -1.06 12.14 6.89
N GLN A 128 -1.68 12.29 8.08
CA GLN A 128 -3.13 12.38 8.23
C GLN A 128 -3.67 13.80 8.00
N LEU A 129 -2.89 14.85 8.28
CA LEU A 129 -3.31 16.24 8.11
C LEU A 129 -3.65 16.61 6.66
N LYS A 130 -2.91 16.07 5.69
CA LYS A 130 -3.13 16.26 4.23
C LYS A 130 -3.26 17.74 3.82
N THR A 131 -2.49 18.63 4.44
CA THR A 131 -2.43 20.04 4.05
C THR A 131 -1.40 20.27 2.95
N LEU A 132 -1.36 21.46 2.38
CA LEU A 132 -0.51 21.80 1.24
C LEU A 132 0.99 21.60 1.51
N HIS A 133 1.45 21.83 2.75
CA HIS A 133 2.87 21.76 3.13
C HIS A 133 3.27 20.45 3.83
N THR A 134 2.37 19.51 3.91
CA THR A 134 2.60 18.25 4.64
C THR A 134 3.78 17.46 4.06
N ALA A 135 3.84 17.31 2.73
CA ALA A 135 4.90 16.55 2.07
C ALA A 135 6.30 17.17 2.28
N GLU A 136 6.39 18.50 2.33
CA GLU A 136 7.64 19.20 2.61
C GLU A 136 8.19 18.84 4.00
N LEU A 137 7.33 18.86 5.02
CA LEU A 137 7.72 18.50 6.39
C LEU A 137 8.03 17.00 6.54
N ILE A 138 7.24 16.12 5.91
CA ILE A 138 7.55 14.68 5.90
C ILE A 138 8.93 14.43 5.26
N ALA A 139 9.29 15.18 4.22
CA ALA A 139 10.60 15.04 3.58
C ALA A 139 11.78 15.43 4.47
N GLU A 140 11.60 16.21 5.55
CA GLU A 140 12.63 16.41 6.57
C GLU A 140 12.99 15.07 7.25
N GLY A 141 12.01 14.16 7.43
CA GLY A 141 12.18 12.84 7.98
C GLY A 141 13.08 11.89 7.18
N LEU A 142 13.35 12.16 5.89
CA LEU A 142 14.32 11.40 5.09
C LEU A 142 15.75 11.47 5.64
N ASN A 143 16.04 12.46 6.49
CA ASN A 143 17.33 12.66 7.15
C ASN A 143 17.26 12.42 8.65
N ASP A 144 16.19 11.80 9.16
CA ASP A 144 16.07 11.48 10.58
C ASP A 144 17.23 10.57 11.03
N PRO A 145 17.81 10.77 12.23
CA PRO A 145 18.85 9.89 12.77
C PRO A 145 18.34 8.47 13.05
N ASP A 146 17.04 8.27 13.26
CA ASP A 146 16.45 6.94 13.42
C ASP A 146 15.98 6.39 12.06
N ILE A 147 16.44 5.18 11.75
CA ILE A 147 16.17 4.52 10.47
C ILE A 147 14.68 4.23 10.24
N ASN A 148 13.91 3.95 11.31
CA ASN A 148 12.48 3.68 11.19
C ASN A 148 11.70 4.95 10.80
N ASN A 149 12.16 6.11 11.28
CA ASN A 149 11.58 7.39 10.88
C ASN A 149 11.89 7.71 9.41
N GLN A 150 13.11 7.39 8.92
CA GLN A 150 13.42 7.49 7.49
C GLN A 150 12.49 6.57 6.66
N ILE A 151 12.31 5.31 7.08
CA ILE A 151 11.41 4.35 6.43
C ILE A 151 9.99 4.92 6.39
N THR A 152 9.48 5.41 7.51
CA THR A 152 8.14 6.03 7.58
C THR A 152 8.01 7.23 6.63
N ALA A 153 9.01 8.10 6.57
CA ALA A 153 8.99 9.27 5.70
C ALA A 153 8.97 8.86 4.21
N VAL A 154 9.78 7.87 3.81
CA VAL A 154 9.79 7.32 2.45
C VAL A 154 8.43 6.73 2.08
N GLU A 155 7.86 5.90 2.97
CA GLU A 155 6.56 5.27 2.77
C GLU A 155 5.46 6.32 2.55
N TYR A 156 5.39 7.33 3.40
CA TYR A 156 4.37 8.38 3.30
C TYR A 156 4.53 9.23 2.04
N LEU A 157 5.75 9.63 1.68
CA LEU A 157 5.99 10.37 0.43
C LEU A 157 5.62 9.54 -0.81
N GLY A 158 5.89 8.23 -0.78
CA GLY A 158 5.45 7.33 -1.83
C GLY A 158 3.92 7.28 -1.95
N HIS A 159 3.22 7.13 -0.83
CA HIS A 159 1.74 7.09 -0.80
C HIS A 159 1.06 8.41 -1.13
N MET A 160 1.73 9.53 -0.93
CA MET A 160 1.22 10.85 -1.38
C MET A 160 1.31 11.03 -2.90
N GLU A 161 2.03 10.14 -3.60
CA GLU A 161 2.21 10.14 -5.05
C GLU A 161 2.79 11.45 -5.59
N ASP A 162 3.57 12.19 -4.77
CA ASP A 162 4.20 13.45 -5.17
C ASP A 162 5.59 13.21 -5.79
N ALA A 163 5.67 13.29 -7.11
CA ALA A 163 6.90 13.07 -7.87
C ALA A 163 8.02 14.10 -7.57
N ASN A 164 7.74 15.22 -6.92
CA ASN A 164 8.77 16.20 -6.54
C ASN A 164 9.81 15.63 -5.58
N TYR A 165 9.47 14.55 -4.85
CA TYR A 165 10.37 13.91 -3.89
C TYR A 165 11.16 12.73 -4.49
N THR A 166 10.90 12.34 -5.74
CA THR A 166 11.64 11.28 -6.45
C THR A 166 13.17 11.44 -6.36
N PRO A 167 13.77 12.63 -6.62
CA PRO A 167 15.23 12.78 -6.54
C PRO A 167 15.80 12.51 -5.14
N LYS A 168 15.09 12.91 -4.08
CA LYS A 168 15.53 12.69 -2.71
C LYS A 168 15.47 11.20 -2.33
N ILE A 169 14.43 10.49 -2.80
CA ILE A 169 14.28 9.05 -2.56
C ILE A 169 15.30 8.26 -3.39
N ASN A 170 15.59 8.66 -4.64
CA ASN A 170 16.67 8.07 -5.43
C ASN A 170 18.04 8.20 -4.73
N ASP A 171 18.36 9.37 -4.19
CA ASP A 171 19.59 9.59 -3.44
C ASP A 171 19.66 8.72 -2.19
N LEU A 172 18.58 8.67 -1.41
CA LEU A 172 18.49 7.84 -0.21
C LEU A 172 18.64 6.33 -0.54
N PHE A 173 18.01 5.86 -1.62
CA PHE A 173 18.12 4.49 -2.11
C PHE A 173 19.58 4.10 -2.42
N ILE A 174 20.32 5.00 -3.10
CA ILE A 174 21.71 4.72 -3.50
C ILE A 174 22.67 4.74 -2.30
N ARG A 175 22.49 5.69 -1.37
CA ARG A 175 23.42 5.89 -0.25
C ARG A 175 23.18 4.98 0.95
N SER A 176 22.00 4.35 1.05
CA SER A 176 21.64 3.53 2.22
C SER A 176 22.21 2.12 2.11
N ASP A 177 22.84 1.66 3.20
CA ASP A 177 23.24 0.27 3.39
C ASP A 177 22.14 -0.57 4.09
N ASN A 178 21.08 0.07 4.57
CA ASN A 178 19.96 -0.61 5.23
C ASN A 178 19.01 -1.23 4.21
N ILE A 179 18.88 -2.55 4.25
CA ILE A 179 18.09 -3.35 3.30
C ILE A 179 16.61 -2.99 3.38
N LEU A 180 16.06 -2.77 4.58
CA LEU A 180 14.65 -2.43 4.75
C LEU A 180 14.34 -1.04 4.17
N LEU A 181 15.21 -0.06 4.43
CA LEU A 181 15.06 1.28 3.86
C LEU A 181 15.15 1.25 2.33
N ARG A 182 16.11 0.50 1.75
CA ARG A 182 16.18 0.35 0.29
C ARG A 182 14.93 -0.31 -0.28
N GLY A 183 14.40 -1.35 0.40
CA GLY A 183 13.15 -1.99 0.01
C GLY A 183 11.97 -1.00 -0.01
N THR A 184 11.85 -0.17 1.04
CA THR A 184 10.82 0.89 1.10
C THR A 184 11.02 1.95 0.01
N CYS A 185 12.28 2.35 -0.26
CA CYS A 185 12.57 3.25 -1.39
C CYS A 185 12.10 2.66 -2.72
N LEU A 186 12.34 1.37 -2.99
CA LEU A 186 11.86 0.70 -4.20
C LEU A 186 10.33 0.72 -4.29
N GLU A 187 9.63 0.50 -3.19
CA GLU A 187 8.15 0.56 -3.15
C GLU A 187 7.63 1.99 -3.41
N ALA A 188 8.23 2.99 -2.80
CA ALA A 188 7.91 4.39 -3.07
C ALA A 188 8.21 4.75 -4.53
N LEU A 189 9.40 4.39 -5.04
CA LEU A 189 9.78 4.62 -6.44
C LEU A 189 8.92 3.83 -7.44
N ALA A 190 8.31 2.73 -7.04
CA ALA A 190 7.30 2.07 -7.86
C ALA A 190 6.06 2.95 -8.08
N LEU A 191 5.74 3.85 -7.14
CA LEU A 191 4.65 4.81 -7.25
C LEU A 191 5.08 6.07 -8.01
N ILE A 192 6.11 6.75 -7.52
CA ILE A 192 6.50 8.09 -7.99
C ILE A 192 7.76 8.13 -8.86
N GLY A 193 8.47 7.01 -9.04
CA GLY A 193 9.74 6.95 -9.79
C GLY A 193 9.62 7.34 -11.26
N ASP A 194 10.72 7.76 -11.81
CA ASP A 194 10.92 8.24 -13.18
C ASP A 194 12.06 7.48 -13.89
N GLU A 195 12.50 7.98 -15.06
CA GLU A 195 13.60 7.41 -15.82
C GLU A 195 14.95 7.41 -15.04
N GLU A 196 15.17 8.40 -14.15
CA GLU A 196 16.35 8.40 -13.30
C GLU A 196 16.27 7.29 -12.24
N SER A 197 15.09 7.05 -11.68
CA SER A 197 14.87 5.93 -10.76
C SER A 197 15.20 4.59 -11.41
N ILE A 198 14.80 4.39 -12.68
CA ILE A 198 15.16 3.19 -13.45
C ILE A 198 16.68 3.04 -13.57
N ARG A 199 17.40 4.14 -13.87
CA ARG A 199 18.88 4.12 -13.95
C ARG A 199 19.52 3.82 -12.60
N CYS A 200 19.03 4.43 -11.53
CA CYS A 200 19.49 4.20 -10.17
C CYS A 200 19.34 2.73 -9.76
N VAL A 201 18.17 2.15 -9.98
CA VAL A 201 17.89 0.75 -9.63
C VAL A 201 18.76 -0.20 -10.45
N ASN A 202 18.89 0.02 -11.77
CA ASN A 202 19.74 -0.80 -12.62
C ASN A 202 21.23 -0.71 -12.27
N LYS A 203 21.70 0.45 -11.82
CA LYS A 203 23.08 0.65 -11.34
C LYS A 203 23.32 -0.08 -10.01
N MET A 204 22.38 -0.04 -9.09
CA MET A 204 22.47 -0.70 -7.79
C MET A 204 22.44 -2.22 -7.95
N TYR A 205 21.63 -2.74 -8.87
CA TYR A 205 21.44 -4.17 -9.09
C TYR A 205 21.82 -4.59 -10.51
N PRO A 206 23.13 -4.62 -10.85
CA PRO A 206 23.57 -5.06 -12.18
C PRO A 206 23.29 -6.55 -12.41
N ASN A 207 23.19 -7.35 -11.34
CA ASN A 207 22.83 -8.76 -11.36
C ASN A 207 21.81 -9.05 -10.24
N TYR A 208 20.96 -10.06 -10.44
CA TYR A 208 19.95 -10.43 -9.44
C TYR A 208 20.59 -10.95 -8.13
N GLN A 209 21.80 -11.53 -8.15
CA GLN A 209 22.53 -11.94 -6.95
C GLN A 209 22.88 -10.77 -6.04
N ASN A 210 22.88 -9.55 -6.55
CA ASN A 210 23.08 -8.34 -5.77
C ASN A 210 21.79 -7.91 -5.03
N ILE A 211 20.63 -8.51 -5.36
CA ILE A 211 19.35 -8.19 -4.74
C ILE A 211 19.15 -9.15 -3.56
N SER A 212 19.15 -8.63 -2.33
CA SER A 212 18.89 -9.45 -1.16
C SER A 212 17.48 -10.08 -1.22
N ILE A 213 17.29 -11.21 -0.54
CA ILE A 213 15.99 -11.90 -0.51
C ILE A 213 14.88 -10.95 -0.03
N LEU A 214 15.17 -10.09 0.94
CA LEU A 214 14.22 -9.12 1.49
C LEU A 214 13.86 -7.99 0.51
N GLU A 215 14.76 -7.65 -0.41
CA GLU A 215 14.54 -6.62 -1.43
C GLU A 215 13.88 -7.15 -2.71
N GLN A 216 13.96 -8.47 -2.98
CA GLN A 216 13.45 -9.05 -4.23
C GLN A 216 11.98 -8.74 -4.48
N TYR A 217 11.16 -8.77 -3.45
CA TYR A 217 9.73 -8.45 -3.56
C TYR A 217 9.50 -6.98 -3.96
N SER A 218 10.14 -6.04 -3.27
CA SER A 218 10.03 -4.60 -3.56
C SER A 218 10.64 -4.27 -4.93
N PHE A 219 11.74 -4.95 -5.32
CA PHE A 219 12.33 -4.84 -6.66
C PHE A 219 11.34 -5.28 -7.73
N LEU A 220 10.68 -6.43 -7.59
CA LEU A 220 9.69 -6.91 -8.55
C LEU A 220 8.47 -5.99 -8.63
N LYS A 221 8.01 -5.42 -7.51
CA LYS A 221 6.98 -4.36 -7.51
C LYS A 221 7.42 -3.14 -8.32
N PHE A 222 8.66 -2.68 -8.13
CA PHE A 222 9.20 -1.56 -8.89
C PHE A 222 9.24 -1.90 -10.39
N VAL A 223 9.76 -3.06 -10.76
CA VAL A 223 9.84 -3.49 -12.16
C VAL A 223 8.45 -3.63 -12.78
N ALA A 224 7.47 -4.17 -12.04
CA ALA A 224 6.09 -4.28 -12.52
C ALA A 224 5.50 -2.91 -12.91
N ARG A 225 5.83 -1.85 -12.19
CA ARG A 225 5.27 -0.51 -12.42
C ARG A 225 6.14 0.40 -13.29
N LYS A 226 7.45 0.27 -13.23
CA LYS A 226 8.43 1.19 -13.86
C LYS A 226 9.46 0.48 -14.73
N GLY A 227 9.62 -0.84 -14.62
CA GLY A 227 10.64 -1.59 -15.33
C GLY A 227 10.55 -1.48 -16.85
N SER A 228 11.67 -1.74 -17.50
CA SER A 228 11.85 -1.74 -18.95
C SER A 228 12.60 -3.00 -19.40
N ASP A 229 12.87 -3.14 -20.69
CA ASP A 229 13.53 -4.32 -21.28
C ASP A 229 14.90 -4.63 -20.65
N ILE A 230 15.60 -3.63 -20.10
CA ILE A 230 16.88 -3.85 -19.41
C ILE A 230 16.76 -4.80 -18.21
N HIS A 231 15.56 -4.87 -17.60
CA HIS A 231 15.28 -5.74 -16.45
C HIS A 231 14.93 -7.18 -16.86
N LEU A 232 14.64 -7.47 -18.15
CA LEU A 232 14.23 -8.81 -18.58
C LEU A 232 15.27 -9.89 -18.25
N ARG A 233 16.56 -9.58 -18.36
CA ARG A 233 17.62 -10.54 -18.00
C ARG A 233 17.59 -10.91 -16.52
N LEU A 234 17.38 -9.91 -15.66
CA LEU A 234 17.25 -10.14 -14.21
C LEU A 234 16.01 -10.99 -13.89
N ILE A 235 14.88 -10.68 -14.54
CA ILE A 235 13.64 -11.44 -14.38
C ILE A 235 13.79 -12.89 -14.85
N ILE A 236 14.44 -13.13 -15.99
CA ILE A 236 14.72 -14.48 -16.51
C ILE A 236 15.52 -15.29 -15.49
N SER A 237 16.57 -14.70 -14.92
CA SER A 237 17.38 -15.37 -13.89
C SER A 237 16.57 -15.66 -12.62
N LEU A 238 15.65 -14.76 -12.22
CA LEU A 238 14.75 -15.00 -11.10
C LEU A 238 13.74 -16.10 -11.37
N ILE A 239 13.25 -16.27 -12.60
CA ILE A 239 12.39 -17.40 -12.99
C ILE A 239 13.08 -18.73 -12.71
N GLU A 240 14.32 -18.87 -13.13
CA GLU A 240 15.09 -20.11 -12.98
C GLU A 240 15.29 -20.50 -11.50
N GLU A 241 15.53 -19.53 -10.62
CA GLU A 241 15.85 -19.80 -9.22
C GLU A 241 14.66 -19.70 -8.27
N LYS A 242 13.76 -18.74 -8.48
CA LYS A 242 12.69 -18.36 -7.53
C LYS A 242 11.29 -18.48 -8.10
N GLY A 243 11.12 -18.91 -9.33
CA GLY A 243 9.81 -18.94 -10.01
C GLY A 243 8.71 -19.58 -9.19
N LYS A 244 8.99 -20.71 -8.50
CA LYS A 244 8.00 -21.41 -7.65
C LYS A 244 7.50 -20.57 -6.47
N VAL A 245 8.36 -19.74 -5.88
CA VAL A 245 8.07 -18.99 -4.64
C VAL A 245 7.49 -17.61 -4.95
N MET A 246 7.96 -16.97 -6.02
CA MET A 246 7.63 -15.59 -6.39
C MET A 246 6.90 -15.51 -7.74
N HIS A 247 6.11 -16.52 -8.07
CA HIS A 247 5.44 -16.63 -9.36
C HIS A 247 4.67 -15.35 -9.72
N LYS A 248 3.77 -14.94 -8.84
CA LYS A 248 2.87 -13.80 -9.07
C LYS A 248 3.64 -12.50 -9.30
N GLU A 249 4.66 -12.26 -8.50
CA GLU A 249 5.48 -11.04 -8.59
C GLU A 249 6.29 -11.02 -9.89
N ILE A 250 6.84 -12.17 -10.28
CA ILE A 250 7.60 -12.32 -11.52
C ILE A 250 6.71 -12.12 -12.74
N ILE A 251 5.55 -12.75 -12.78
CA ILE A 251 4.59 -12.60 -13.89
C ILE A 251 4.11 -11.16 -13.99
N ASN A 252 3.74 -10.51 -12.87
CA ASN A 252 3.37 -9.10 -12.85
C ASN A 252 4.49 -8.19 -13.39
N ALA A 253 5.75 -8.48 -13.05
CA ALA A 253 6.89 -7.72 -13.56
C ALA A 253 7.06 -7.89 -15.07
N ILE A 254 6.93 -9.10 -15.60
CA ILE A 254 6.96 -9.38 -17.04
C ILE A 254 5.83 -8.64 -17.74
N GLU A 255 4.59 -8.80 -17.29
CA GLU A 255 3.43 -8.11 -17.88
C GLU A 255 3.60 -6.60 -17.86
N GLY A 256 4.08 -6.04 -16.75
CA GLY A 256 4.33 -4.61 -16.65
C GLY A 256 5.34 -4.10 -17.68
N ILE A 257 6.45 -4.82 -17.90
CA ILE A 257 7.44 -4.50 -18.94
C ILE A 257 6.79 -4.58 -20.32
N LEU A 258 6.09 -5.68 -20.62
CA LEU A 258 5.52 -5.95 -21.93
C LEU A 258 4.37 -4.97 -22.26
N LYS A 259 3.59 -4.52 -21.27
CA LYS A 259 2.55 -3.49 -21.45
C LYS A 259 3.15 -2.11 -21.80
N ARG A 260 4.29 -1.75 -21.21
CA ARG A 260 4.97 -0.47 -21.52
C ARG A 260 5.71 -0.48 -22.85
N ASN A 261 6.16 -1.67 -23.28
CA ASN A 261 6.81 -1.89 -24.58
C ASN A 261 6.01 -2.91 -25.40
N PRO A 262 4.83 -2.53 -25.95
CA PRO A 262 3.98 -3.47 -26.68
C PRO A 262 4.70 -4.11 -27.85
N ARG A 263 4.59 -5.42 -27.97
CA ARG A 263 5.21 -6.24 -29.02
C ARG A 263 4.31 -7.40 -29.39
N LYS A 264 4.44 -7.85 -30.65
CA LYS A 264 3.67 -9.00 -31.13
C LYS A 264 4.30 -10.34 -30.71
N MET A 265 5.60 -10.36 -30.47
CA MET A 265 6.35 -11.58 -30.13
C MET A 265 7.17 -11.36 -28.86
N LEU A 266 7.25 -12.40 -28.03
CA LEU A 266 8.16 -12.43 -26.89
C LEU A 266 9.62 -12.45 -27.37
N PRO A 267 10.56 -11.80 -26.65
CA PRO A 267 11.99 -11.99 -26.87
C PRO A 267 12.36 -13.48 -26.73
N PRO A 268 13.28 -14.00 -27.57
CA PRO A 268 13.63 -15.42 -27.58
C PRO A 268 14.07 -15.98 -26.21
N ASP A 269 14.88 -15.23 -25.48
CA ASP A 269 15.35 -15.65 -24.14
C ASP A 269 14.18 -15.73 -23.14
N LEU A 270 13.25 -14.78 -23.17
CA LEU A 270 12.07 -14.81 -22.32
C LEU A 270 11.14 -15.97 -22.69
N LEU A 271 10.89 -16.18 -23.99
CA LEU A 271 10.11 -17.32 -24.48
C LEU A 271 10.69 -18.65 -24.01
N LYS A 272 12.00 -18.82 -24.11
CA LYS A 272 12.71 -20.02 -23.63
C LYS A 272 12.54 -20.20 -22.12
N ALA A 273 12.71 -19.14 -21.35
CA ALA A 273 12.56 -19.19 -19.90
C ALA A 273 11.12 -19.54 -19.46
N LEU A 274 10.11 -18.95 -20.09
CA LEU A 274 8.70 -19.25 -19.79
C LEU A 274 8.33 -20.70 -20.21
N SER A 275 8.81 -21.15 -21.36
CA SER A 275 8.60 -22.54 -21.83
C SER A 275 9.29 -23.56 -20.92
N TYR A 276 10.47 -23.25 -20.39
CA TYR A 276 11.12 -24.07 -19.36
C TYR A 276 10.32 -24.09 -18.07
N TYR A 277 9.83 -22.92 -17.66
CA TYR A 277 9.07 -22.76 -16.43
C TYR A 277 7.75 -23.56 -16.43
N LEU A 278 7.05 -23.67 -17.57
CA LEU A 278 5.89 -24.56 -17.73
C LEU A 278 6.19 -26.05 -17.47
N LYS A 279 7.43 -26.48 -17.75
CA LYS A 279 7.84 -27.90 -17.63
C LYS A 279 8.24 -28.29 -16.21
N ILE A 280 8.62 -27.34 -15.36
CA ILE A 280 8.95 -27.63 -13.97
C ILE A 280 7.68 -27.86 -13.14
N ASP A 281 7.87 -28.46 -11.97
CA ASP A 281 6.79 -28.72 -11.04
C ASP A 281 6.30 -27.42 -10.33
N ILE A 282 5.34 -26.74 -10.95
CA ILE A 282 4.62 -25.58 -10.42
C ILE A 282 3.12 -25.92 -10.30
N SER A 283 2.38 -25.10 -9.52
CA SER A 283 0.95 -25.33 -9.32
C SER A 283 0.15 -25.22 -10.63
N ASN A 284 -0.98 -25.92 -10.71
CA ASN A 284 -1.85 -25.89 -11.90
C ASN A 284 -2.35 -24.47 -12.19
N ILE A 285 -2.60 -23.64 -11.15
CA ILE A 285 -2.99 -22.25 -11.32
C ILE A 285 -1.87 -21.40 -11.93
N ASN A 286 -0.62 -21.64 -11.54
CA ASN A 286 0.52 -20.93 -12.12
C ASN A 286 0.70 -21.31 -13.59
N LYS A 287 0.50 -22.57 -13.96
CA LYS A 287 0.52 -23.00 -15.38
C LYS A 287 -0.60 -22.38 -16.19
N TYR A 288 -1.81 -22.32 -15.61
CA TYR A 288 -2.97 -21.67 -16.20
C TYR A 288 -2.67 -20.18 -16.54
N GLU A 289 -2.19 -19.41 -15.54
CA GLU A 289 -1.86 -17.99 -15.73
C GLU A 289 -0.77 -17.80 -16.80
N LEU A 290 0.25 -18.67 -16.79
CA LEU A 290 1.35 -18.59 -17.72
C LEU A 290 0.94 -18.89 -19.17
N LEU A 291 0.05 -19.87 -19.39
CA LEU A 291 -0.49 -20.20 -20.71
C LEU A 291 -1.31 -19.05 -21.28
N ILE A 292 -2.10 -18.37 -20.43
CA ILE A 292 -2.86 -17.16 -20.83
C ILE A 292 -1.88 -16.03 -21.21
N LEU A 293 -0.88 -15.74 -20.37
CA LEU A 293 0.14 -14.74 -20.68
C LEU A 293 0.79 -14.99 -22.05
N MET A 294 1.23 -16.23 -22.28
CA MET A 294 1.87 -16.60 -23.54
C MET A 294 0.92 -16.45 -24.74
N GLY A 295 -0.37 -16.75 -24.56
CA GLY A 295 -1.38 -16.64 -25.62
C GLY A 295 -1.55 -15.23 -26.20
N HIS A 296 -1.11 -14.19 -25.50
CA HIS A 296 -1.12 -12.82 -26.04
C HIS A 296 -0.04 -12.55 -27.09
N TYR A 297 0.89 -13.51 -27.38
CA TYR A 297 2.05 -13.28 -28.23
C TYR A 297 2.12 -14.28 -29.40
N GLN A 298 2.54 -13.78 -30.57
CA GLN A 298 2.46 -14.46 -31.87
C GLN A 298 3.74 -15.27 -32.22
N ASN A 299 4.50 -15.75 -31.23
CA ASN A 299 5.63 -16.65 -31.50
C ASN A 299 5.09 -18.02 -31.98
N PRO A 300 5.55 -18.58 -33.09
CA PRO A 300 5.03 -19.86 -33.60
C PRO A 300 5.15 -21.02 -32.60
N GLU A 301 6.16 -20.99 -31.77
CA GLU A 301 6.42 -21.99 -30.73
C GLU A 301 5.32 -21.98 -29.65
N ILE A 302 4.74 -20.79 -29.36
CA ILE A 302 3.67 -20.65 -28.39
C ILE A 302 2.42 -21.41 -28.85
N TYR A 303 2.09 -21.35 -30.14
CA TYR A 303 0.93 -22.08 -30.66
C TYR A 303 1.08 -23.58 -30.42
N GLN A 304 2.29 -24.14 -30.64
CA GLN A 304 2.54 -25.56 -30.39
C GLN A 304 2.47 -25.90 -28.88
N VAL A 305 3.01 -25.04 -28.03
CA VAL A 305 2.89 -25.20 -26.58
C VAL A 305 1.42 -25.22 -26.13
N LEU A 306 0.63 -24.28 -26.61
CA LEU A 306 -0.80 -24.20 -26.27
C LEU A 306 -1.58 -25.45 -26.73
N LEU A 307 -1.27 -25.98 -27.92
CA LEU A 307 -1.87 -27.23 -28.42
C LEU A 307 -1.46 -28.42 -27.54
N GLU A 308 -0.21 -28.51 -27.11
CA GLU A 308 0.26 -29.58 -26.23
C GLU A 308 -0.52 -29.56 -24.90
N TYR A 309 -0.61 -28.40 -24.23
CA TYR A 309 -1.28 -28.26 -22.95
C TYR A 309 -2.82 -28.27 -23.03
N ALA A 310 -3.40 -28.07 -24.21
CA ALA A 310 -4.84 -28.31 -24.44
C ALA A 310 -5.24 -29.78 -24.27
N GLY A 311 -4.28 -30.71 -24.36
CA GLY A 311 -4.46 -32.14 -24.10
C GLY A 311 -4.04 -32.59 -22.68
N ASP A 312 -3.75 -31.68 -21.77
CA ASP A 312 -3.29 -32.00 -20.40
C ASP A 312 -4.39 -32.76 -19.62
N LYS A 313 -3.96 -33.61 -18.67
CA LYS A 313 -4.87 -34.37 -17.80
C LYS A 313 -5.67 -33.47 -16.85
N GLU A 314 -5.09 -32.35 -16.42
CA GLU A 314 -5.66 -31.42 -15.46
C GLU A 314 -6.56 -30.40 -16.17
N THR A 315 -7.84 -30.32 -15.79
CA THR A 315 -8.84 -29.42 -16.42
C THR A 315 -8.42 -27.97 -16.42
N LEU A 316 -7.88 -27.46 -15.29
CA LEU A 316 -7.44 -26.08 -15.17
C LEU A 316 -6.32 -25.72 -16.17
N ILE A 317 -5.39 -26.66 -16.42
CA ILE A 317 -4.33 -26.48 -17.41
C ILE A 317 -4.90 -26.45 -18.80
N ARG A 318 -5.84 -27.38 -19.13
CA ARG A 318 -6.56 -27.34 -20.42
C ARG A 318 -7.27 -26.01 -20.63
N MET A 319 -7.95 -25.49 -19.59
CA MET A 319 -8.63 -24.17 -19.65
C MET A 319 -7.66 -23.05 -20.01
N GLY A 320 -6.49 -22.97 -19.35
CA GLY A 320 -5.48 -21.96 -19.66
C GLY A 320 -4.96 -22.06 -21.09
N ALA A 321 -4.75 -23.29 -21.58
CA ALA A 321 -4.31 -23.53 -22.96
C ALA A 321 -5.38 -23.15 -23.99
N VAL A 322 -6.64 -23.50 -23.74
CA VAL A 322 -7.78 -23.14 -24.59
C VAL A 322 -8.01 -21.63 -24.64
N GLU A 323 -7.96 -20.96 -23.51
CA GLU A 323 -8.06 -19.50 -23.45
C GLU A 323 -6.86 -18.85 -24.17
N GLY A 324 -5.65 -19.37 -23.94
CA GLY A 324 -4.44 -18.96 -24.66
C GLY A 324 -4.56 -19.10 -26.18
N LEU A 325 -5.14 -20.21 -26.68
CA LEU A 325 -5.40 -20.40 -28.12
C LEU A 325 -6.38 -19.35 -28.68
N GLY A 326 -7.44 -19.02 -27.94
CA GLY A 326 -8.36 -17.94 -28.30
C GLY A 326 -7.69 -16.57 -28.34
N LEU A 327 -6.78 -16.29 -27.42
CA LEU A 327 -6.00 -15.04 -27.37
C LEU A 327 -4.92 -14.98 -28.47
N TYR A 328 -4.29 -16.10 -28.80
CA TYR A 328 -3.30 -16.22 -29.86
C TYR A 328 -3.88 -15.88 -31.24
N GLY A 329 -5.16 -16.18 -31.47
CA GLY A 329 -5.91 -15.69 -32.62
C GLY A 329 -5.64 -16.47 -33.93
N ASN A 330 -5.11 -17.72 -33.89
CA ASN A 330 -4.98 -18.55 -35.09
C ASN A 330 -6.26 -19.40 -35.30
N SER A 331 -6.98 -19.12 -36.39
CA SER A 331 -8.22 -19.84 -36.74
C SER A 331 -8.06 -21.35 -36.99
N GLU A 332 -6.82 -21.82 -37.22
CA GLU A 332 -6.51 -23.27 -37.31
C GLU A 332 -6.83 -24.02 -36.00
N ALA A 333 -6.94 -23.32 -34.86
CA ALA A 333 -7.35 -23.91 -33.60
C ALA A 333 -8.86 -24.27 -33.57
N ILE A 334 -9.72 -23.68 -34.40
CA ILE A 334 -11.17 -23.90 -34.38
C ILE A 334 -11.55 -25.38 -34.50
N PRO A 335 -11.09 -26.16 -35.51
CA PRO A 335 -11.45 -27.57 -35.61
C PRO A 335 -10.95 -28.38 -34.41
N ILE A 336 -9.80 -28.03 -33.81
CA ILE A 336 -9.25 -28.70 -32.61
C ILE A 336 -10.16 -28.44 -31.42
N LEU A 337 -10.51 -27.18 -31.16
CA LEU A 337 -11.38 -26.77 -30.05
C LEU A 337 -12.79 -27.39 -30.20
N LYS A 338 -13.37 -27.48 -31.42
CA LYS A 338 -14.63 -28.18 -31.67
C LYS A 338 -14.52 -29.68 -31.39
N GLY A 339 -13.36 -30.29 -31.71
CA GLY A 339 -13.10 -31.70 -31.38
C GLY A 339 -12.96 -31.94 -29.89
N MET A 340 -12.39 -31.01 -29.14
CA MET A 340 -12.33 -31.06 -27.67
C MET A 340 -13.72 -30.96 -27.07
N LYS A 341 -14.56 -30.04 -27.52
CA LYS A 341 -15.94 -29.83 -27.04
C LYS A 341 -16.78 -31.10 -27.10
N GLY A 342 -16.58 -31.93 -28.10
CA GLY A 342 -17.30 -33.21 -28.26
C GLY A 342 -16.90 -34.30 -27.27
N LYS A 343 -15.80 -34.12 -26.51
CA LYS A 343 -15.25 -35.12 -25.58
C LYS A 343 -15.21 -34.62 -24.12
N GLU A 344 -15.45 -33.33 -23.90
CA GLU A 344 -15.35 -32.68 -22.60
C GLU A 344 -16.68 -32.74 -21.85
N SER A 345 -16.62 -32.87 -20.53
CA SER A 345 -17.78 -32.89 -19.64
C SER A 345 -17.78 -31.73 -18.63
N ASP A 346 -16.65 -31.06 -18.45
CA ASP A 346 -16.50 -29.94 -17.53
C ASP A 346 -17.15 -28.69 -18.11
N GLN A 347 -18.12 -28.13 -17.40
CA GLN A 347 -18.93 -27.00 -17.88
C GLN A 347 -18.12 -25.72 -18.06
N ASP A 348 -17.18 -25.44 -17.15
CA ASP A 348 -16.35 -24.23 -17.19
C ASP A 348 -15.39 -24.29 -18.39
N LEU A 349 -14.83 -25.47 -18.66
CA LEU A 349 -13.99 -25.67 -19.85
C LEU A 349 -14.81 -25.61 -21.14
N LEU A 350 -16.02 -26.15 -21.17
CA LEU A 350 -16.92 -26.01 -22.33
C LEU A 350 -17.24 -24.56 -22.64
N GLU A 351 -17.54 -23.75 -21.61
CA GLU A 351 -17.76 -22.31 -21.77
C GLU A 351 -16.50 -21.59 -22.26
N THR A 352 -15.33 -21.96 -21.74
CA THR A 352 -14.04 -21.41 -22.18
C THR A 352 -13.74 -21.74 -23.65
N ILE A 353 -14.05 -22.97 -24.09
CA ILE A 353 -13.94 -23.39 -25.48
C ILE A 353 -14.84 -22.52 -26.38
N ASP A 354 -16.11 -22.30 -25.99
CA ASP A 354 -17.05 -21.50 -26.79
C ASP A 354 -16.58 -20.03 -26.89
N LYS A 355 -16.13 -19.44 -25.79
CA LYS A 355 -15.56 -18.08 -25.78
C LYS A 355 -14.33 -17.97 -26.68
N SER A 356 -13.44 -18.98 -26.63
CA SER A 356 -12.22 -19.00 -27.42
C SER A 356 -12.52 -19.18 -28.92
N ILE A 357 -13.45 -20.06 -29.29
CA ILE A 357 -13.90 -20.20 -30.67
C ILE A 357 -14.53 -18.88 -31.18
N ALA A 358 -15.35 -18.21 -30.36
CA ALA A 358 -15.95 -16.92 -30.74
C ALA A 358 -14.91 -15.81 -30.99
N ARG A 359 -13.76 -15.84 -30.31
CA ARG A 359 -12.64 -14.91 -30.55
C ARG A 359 -11.88 -15.19 -31.84
N LEU A 360 -11.95 -16.42 -32.35
CA LEU A 360 -11.22 -16.87 -33.54
C LEU A 360 -11.99 -16.65 -34.85
N TYR A 361 -13.29 -16.31 -34.78
CA TYR A 361 -14.12 -15.87 -35.89
C TYR A 361 -14.05 -14.35 -36.08
#